data_6f4dcd1baad0c855b800b49a91d55f49
#
_entry.id   6f4dcd1baad0c855b800b49a91d55f49
#
_cell.length_a   1.000
_cell.length_b   1.000
_cell.length_c   1.000
_cell.angle_alpha   90.00
_cell.angle_beta   90.00
_cell.angle_gamma   90.00
#
_symmetry.space_group_name_H-M   'P 1'
#
loop_
_entity.id
_entity.type
_entity.pdbx_description
1 polymer ?
#
loop_
_entity_poly.entity_id
_entity_poly.type
_entity_poly.pdbx_seq_one_letter_code
_entity_poly.pdbx_strand_id
1 'polypeptide(L)'
;GIPEGKLNVAYPVIESFRRYIEYNDIKVEVYIDKGVPLGVGLGSSGATAAATAVALNELFGTGLSIGDLIALAGEGERAVAGEAHYDNVSASILGGIVIVNPKNPREFFRVEPHNLEVVLFLSKSRGAMKTRSMRQVLPRGIDLSTTVYWNWTVSKFTRALIENDLKSLGEAISEGGIVEEIRARYVDSYWEIKKAALESGALGFNISGAGPSMFAICRSGQGHRVLLEVKRRMNVEEYLELLVTSIDLHGARVLS
;
A
#
# COMPACT_ATOMS: atom_id res chain seq x y z
N GLY A 1 -9.05 12.42 -14.32
CA GLY A 1 -7.89 11.95 -15.07
C GLY A 1 -6.63 11.93 -14.21
N ILE A 2 -5.56 11.33 -14.70
CA ILE A 2 -4.23 11.36 -14.07
C ILE A 2 -3.72 12.79 -14.20
N PRO A 3 -3.15 13.42 -13.14
CA PRO A 3 -2.51 14.70 -13.27
C PRO A 3 -1.37 14.65 -14.31
N GLU A 4 -1.22 15.71 -15.09
CA GLU A 4 -0.18 15.83 -16.11
C GLU A 4 0.93 16.80 -15.69
N GLY A 5 2.09 16.72 -16.34
CA GLY A 5 3.23 17.60 -16.16
C GLY A 5 3.69 17.63 -14.69
N LYS A 6 3.95 18.82 -14.18
CA LYS A 6 4.51 19.04 -12.82
C LYS A 6 3.62 18.56 -11.67
N LEU A 7 2.34 18.30 -11.92
CA LEU A 7 1.40 17.81 -10.94
C LEU A 7 1.43 16.27 -10.82
N ASN A 8 2.05 15.57 -11.78
CA ASN A 8 2.22 14.14 -11.73
C ASN A 8 3.46 13.79 -10.88
N VAL A 9 3.36 12.74 -10.07
CA VAL A 9 4.46 12.27 -9.21
C VAL A 9 5.71 11.85 -9.99
N ALA A 10 5.57 11.46 -11.26
CA ALA A 10 6.72 11.14 -12.13
C ALA A 10 7.65 12.36 -12.30
N TYR A 11 7.10 13.58 -12.37
CA TYR A 11 7.91 14.77 -12.54
C TYR A 11 8.93 15.00 -11.41
N PRO A 12 8.54 15.07 -10.13
CA PRO A 12 9.51 15.24 -9.05
C PRO A 12 10.46 14.03 -8.90
N VAL A 13 10.07 12.82 -9.28
CA VAL A 13 11.00 11.68 -9.35
C VAL A 13 12.09 11.96 -10.39
N ILE A 14 11.74 12.43 -11.60
CA ILE A 14 12.70 12.80 -12.64
C ILE A 14 13.63 13.91 -12.14
N GLU A 15 13.10 14.95 -11.48
CA GLU A 15 13.91 16.04 -10.93
C GLU A 15 14.86 15.56 -9.84
N SER A 16 14.45 14.59 -9.00
CA SER A 16 15.31 13.97 -8.00
C SER A 16 16.40 13.10 -8.64
N PHE A 17 16.06 12.39 -9.71
CA PHE A 17 16.99 11.58 -10.48
C PHE A 17 18.05 12.44 -11.17
N ARG A 18 17.69 13.57 -11.80
CA ARG A 18 18.61 14.52 -12.40
C ARG A 18 19.67 15.01 -11.41
N ARG A 19 19.22 15.38 -10.20
CA ARG A 19 20.13 15.79 -9.11
C ARG A 19 21.06 14.66 -8.67
N TYR A 20 20.55 13.43 -8.65
CA TYR A 20 21.33 12.28 -8.23
C TYR A 20 22.48 11.98 -9.21
N ILE A 21 22.22 12.04 -10.51
CA ILE A 21 23.24 11.77 -11.54
C ILE A 21 24.06 13.01 -11.94
N GLU A 22 23.84 14.15 -11.27
CA GLU A 22 24.49 15.44 -11.55
C GLU A 22 24.39 15.89 -13.03
N TYR A 23 23.34 15.48 -13.74
CA TYR A 23 23.11 15.80 -15.14
C TYR A 23 21.75 16.47 -15.35
N ASN A 24 21.79 17.77 -15.69
CA ASN A 24 20.60 18.62 -15.74
C ASN A 24 19.87 18.64 -17.08
N ASP A 25 20.49 18.14 -18.15
CA ASP A 25 19.95 18.29 -19.53
C ASP A 25 19.19 17.06 -20.04
N ILE A 26 18.60 16.29 -19.11
CA ILE A 26 17.77 15.12 -19.44
C ILE A 26 16.41 15.59 -19.94
N LYS A 27 16.02 15.13 -21.12
CA LYS A 27 14.67 15.24 -21.67
C LYS A 27 14.09 13.83 -21.79
N VAL A 28 13.01 13.55 -21.05
CA VAL A 28 12.30 12.28 -21.13
C VAL A 28 10.81 12.55 -21.33
N GLU A 29 10.19 11.73 -22.14
CA GLU A 29 8.74 11.62 -22.23
C GLU A 29 8.30 10.39 -21.44
N VAL A 30 7.26 10.56 -20.63
CA VAL A 30 6.74 9.48 -19.78
C VAL A 30 5.27 9.25 -20.12
N TYR A 31 4.96 8.06 -20.58
CA TYR A 31 3.61 7.59 -20.81
C TYR A 31 3.21 6.67 -19.64
N ILE A 32 2.10 6.97 -18.99
CA ILE A 32 1.63 6.26 -17.81
C ILE A 32 0.29 5.61 -18.09
N ASP A 33 0.28 4.29 -18.12
CA ASP A 33 -0.95 3.51 -18.09
C ASP A 33 -1.23 3.04 -16.65
N LYS A 34 -2.45 3.32 -16.15
CA LYS A 34 -2.82 3.10 -14.75
C LYS A 34 -3.70 1.90 -14.58
N GLY A 35 -3.10 0.76 -14.18
CA GLY A 35 -3.85 -0.41 -13.71
C GLY A 35 -4.37 -0.27 -12.27
N VAL A 36 -3.74 0.60 -11.44
CA VAL A 36 -4.15 0.79 -10.04
C VAL A 36 -5.08 2.01 -9.92
N PRO A 37 -6.31 1.86 -9.38
CA PRO A 37 -7.26 2.96 -9.22
C PRO A 37 -6.69 4.11 -8.38
N LEU A 38 -7.06 5.36 -8.76
CA LEU A 38 -6.57 6.56 -8.09
C LEU A 38 -7.40 6.88 -6.83
N GLY A 39 -6.72 7.26 -5.75
CA GLY A 39 -7.36 7.86 -4.57
C GLY A 39 -8.20 6.91 -3.72
N VAL A 40 -8.04 5.62 -3.89
CA VAL A 40 -8.80 4.59 -3.15
C VAL A 40 -7.99 3.87 -2.06
N GLY A 41 -6.76 4.31 -1.79
CA GLY A 41 -5.93 3.71 -0.74
C GLY A 41 -5.04 2.54 -1.17
N LEU A 42 -4.89 2.31 -2.49
CA LEU A 42 -4.04 1.22 -3.03
C LEU A 42 -2.63 1.66 -3.43
N GLY A 43 -2.14 2.79 -2.97
CA GLY A 43 -0.76 3.23 -3.25
C GLY A 43 -0.50 3.60 -4.72
N SER A 44 -1.54 3.97 -5.50
CA SER A 44 -1.42 4.26 -6.95
C SER A 44 -0.37 5.32 -7.30
N SER A 45 -0.16 6.32 -6.45
CA SER A 45 0.88 7.34 -6.61
C SER A 45 2.27 6.72 -6.40
N GLY A 46 2.45 5.97 -5.31
CA GLY A 46 3.68 5.24 -5.01
C GLY A 46 4.09 4.26 -6.11
N ALA A 47 3.11 3.56 -6.72
CA ALA A 47 3.36 2.69 -7.87
C ALA A 47 3.89 3.46 -9.09
N THR A 48 3.35 4.67 -9.36
CA THR A 48 3.88 5.53 -10.43
C THR A 48 5.30 6.00 -10.11
N ALA A 49 5.54 6.44 -8.88
CA ALA A 49 6.87 6.89 -8.45
C ALA A 49 7.91 5.75 -8.56
N ALA A 50 7.55 4.55 -8.11
CA ALA A 50 8.37 3.36 -8.20
C ALA A 50 8.70 2.99 -9.66
N ALA A 51 7.67 2.90 -10.51
CA ALA A 51 7.85 2.58 -11.93
C ALA A 51 8.73 3.62 -12.64
N THR A 52 8.55 4.92 -12.33
CA THR A 52 9.37 6.00 -12.90
C THR A 52 10.83 5.86 -12.47
N ALA A 53 11.10 5.60 -11.19
CA ALA A 53 12.47 5.44 -10.68
C ALA A 53 13.18 4.23 -11.31
N VAL A 54 12.49 3.10 -11.41
CA VAL A 54 13.04 1.88 -12.03
C VAL A 54 13.30 2.09 -13.53
N ALA A 55 12.35 2.72 -14.25
CA ALA A 55 12.50 3.00 -15.67
C ALA A 55 13.68 3.95 -15.95
N LEU A 56 13.88 4.99 -15.14
CA LEU A 56 15.02 5.91 -15.27
C LEU A 56 16.35 5.19 -15.00
N ASN A 57 16.42 4.38 -13.95
CA ASN A 57 17.61 3.59 -13.63
C ASN A 57 18.02 2.69 -14.79
N GLU A 58 17.06 2.00 -15.39
CA GLU A 58 17.31 1.13 -16.54
C GLU A 58 17.68 1.92 -17.78
N LEU A 59 16.90 2.96 -18.12
CA LEU A 59 17.12 3.78 -19.31
C LEU A 59 18.51 4.43 -19.35
N PHE A 60 19.02 4.87 -18.20
CA PHE A 60 20.31 5.54 -18.08
C PHE A 60 21.44 4.61 -17.61
N GLY A 61 21.15 3.36 -17.31
CA GLY A 61 22.15 2.38 -16.87
C GLY A 61 22.88 2.79 -15.60
N THR A 62 22.20 3.47 -14.65
CA THR A 62 22.87 4.08 -13.51
C THR A 62 23.26 3.09 -12.41
N GLY A 63 22.70 1.87 -12.41
CA GLY A 63 23.06 0.83 -11.45
C GLY A 63 22.68 1.17 -9.99
N LEU A 64 21.64 1.98 -9.80
CA LEU A 64 21.15 2.34 -8.46
C LEU A 64 20.77 1.10 -7.67
N SER A 65 21.13 1.07 -6.40
CA SER A 65 20.65 0.03 -5.48
C SER A 65 19.13 0.14 -5.27
N ILE A 66 18.52 -0.96 -4.87
CA ILE A 66 17.08 -0.97 -4.51
C ILE A 66 16.77 0.08 -3.45
N GLY A 67 17.62 0.21 -2.45
CA GLY A 67 17.48 1.23 -1.40
C GLY A 67 17.52 2.66 -1.93
N ASP A 68 18.37 2.92 -2.95
CA ASP A 68 18.44 4.23 -3.61
C ASP A 68 17.20 4.49 -4.46
N LEU A 69 16.68 3.47 -5.15
CA LEU A 69 15.42 3.57 -5.90
C LEU A 69 14.24 3.88 -4.97
N ILE A 70 14.16 3.24 -3.80
CA ILE A 70 13.13 3.54 -2.79
C ILE A 70 13.27 4.98 -2.30
N ALA A 71 14.49 5.42 -1.99
CA ALA A 71 14.74 6.79 -1.54
C ALA A 71 14.35 7.82 -2.62
N LEU A 72 14.76 7.59 -3.87
CA LEU A 72 14.48 8.45 -5.01
C LEU A 72 12.98 8.59 -5.28
N ALA A 73 12.27 7.47 -5.34
CA ALA A 73 10.82 7.46 -5.57
C ALA A 73 10.05 8.08 -4.40
N GLY A 74 10.51 7.87 -3.16
CA GLY A 74 9.93 8.46 -1.96
C GLY A 74 10.09 9.98 -1.91
N GLU A 75 11.20 10.54 -2.40
CA GLU A 75 11.36 11.99 -2.54
C GLU A 75 10.36 12.57 -3.56
N GLY A 76 10.08 11.84 -4.64
CA GLY A 76 9.03 12.20 -5.58
C GLY A 76 7.65 12.28 -4.93
N GLU A 77 7.30 11.28 -4.13
CA GLU A 77 6.06 11.26 -3.33
C GLU A 77 6.00 12.45 -2.35
N ARG A 78 7.10 12.74 -1.65
CA ARG A 78 7.19 13.87 -0.72
C ARG A 78 6.87 15.20 -1.40
N ALA A 79 7.35 15.42 -2.61
CA ALA A 79 7.14 16.66 -3.35
C ALA A 79 5.65 16.91 -3.70
N VAL A 80 4.88 15.83 -3.90
CA VAL A 80 3.44 15.92 -4.27
C VAL A 80 2.54 15.84 -3.04
N ALA A 81 2.82 14.89 -2.14
CA ALA A 81 1.95 14.59 -0.99
C ALA A 81 2.37 15.31 0.31
N GLY A 82 3.55 15.94 0.33
CA GLY A 82 4.14 16.60 1.50
C GLY A 82 4.92 15.65 2.41
N GLU A 83 4.81 14.34 2.22
CA GLU A 83 5.54 13.31 2.94
C GLU A 83 5.88 12.14 2.02
N ALA A 84 7.02 11.49 2.28
CA ALA A 84 7.39 10.28 1.55
C ALA A 84 6.61 9.08 2.09
N HIS A 85 5.99 8.34 1.18
CA HIS A 85 5.28 7.09 1.46
C HIS A 85 6.18 5.90 1.11
N TYR A 86 7.25 5.73 1.89
CA TYR A 86 8.23 4.68 1.64
C TYR A 86 7.64 3.27 1.69
N ASP A 87 6.58 3.05 2.47
CA ASP A 87 5.79 1.82 2.55
C ASP A 87 5.21 1.43 1.19
N ASN A 88 4.50 2.35 0.52
CA ASN A 88 3.91 2.10 -0.79
C ASN A 88 4.97 1.95 -1.88
N VAL A 89 5.99 2.79 -1.86
CA VAL A 89 7.08 2.78 -2.83
C VAL A 89 7.90 1.49 -2.74
N SER A 90 8.31 1.11 -1.52
CA SER A 90 9.13 -0.09 -1.33
C SER A 90 8.39 -1.37 -1.72
N ALA A 91 7.10 -1.48 -1.34
CA ALA A 91 6.27 -2.60 -1.76
C ALA A 91 6.11 -2.66 -3.29
N SER A 92 5.94 -1.50 -3.95
CA SER A 92 5.82 -1.43 -5.41
C SER A 92 7.12 -1.80 -6.13
N ILE A 93 8.29 -1.45 -5.58
CA ILE A 93 9.60 -1.79 -6.16
C ILE A 93 9.93 -3.27 -5.95
N LEU A 94 9.71 -3.78 -4.74
CA LEU A 94 10.20 -5.08 -4.31
C LEU A 94 9.22 -6.24 -4.54
N GLY A 95 7.92 -5.96 -4.50
CA GLY A 95 6.91 -7.02 -4.33
C GLY A 95 6.98 -7.68 -2.97
N GLY A 96 6.08 -8.63 -2.71
CA GLY A 96 5.95 -9.30 -1.43
C GLY A 96 5.36 -8.41 -0.33
N ILE A 97 5.69 -8.71 0.92
CA ILE A 97 5.37 -7.86 2.08
C ILE A 97 6.67 -7.18 2.51
N VAL A 98 6.63 -5.85 2.59
CA VAL A 98 7.81 -5.04 2.89
C VAL A 98 7.59 -4.23 4.15
N ILE A 99 8.56 -4.30 5.06
CA ILE A 99 8.67 -3.45 6.25
C ILE A 99 9.86 -2.53 6.01
N VAL A 100 9.63 -1.23 5.93
CA VAL A 100 10.65 -0.23 5.62
C VAL A 100 10.87 0.70 6.80
N ASN A 101 12.14 1.07 7.06
CA ASN A 101 12.47 2.08 8.06
C ASN A 101 12.06 3.48 7.54
N PRO A 102 11.11 4.18 8.20
CA PRO A 102 10.64 5.48 7.72
C PRO A 102 11.68 6.60 7.80
N LYS A 103 12.75 6.40 8.59
CA LYS A 103 13.87 7.37 8.72
C LYS A 103 15.02 7.06 7.77
N ASN A 104 15.18 5.80 7.37
CA ASN A 104 16.19 5.37 6.42
C ASN A 104 15.61 4.34 5.45
N PRO A 105 15.05 4.75 4.30
CA PRO A 105 14.37 3.85 3.37
C PRO A 105 15.31 2.82 2.70
N ARG A 106 16.62 2.92 2.91
CA ARG A 106 17.59 1.89 2.50
C ARG A 106 17.60 0.68 3.42
N GLU A 107 16.99 0.80 4.61
CA GLU A 107 16.80 -0.29 5.56
C GLU A 107 15.38 -0.83 5.44
N PHE A 108 15.26 -2.06 4.96
CA PHE A 108 13.97 -2.72 4.80
C PHE A 108 14.09 -4.22 4.98
N PHE A 109 12.98 -4.86 5.30
CA PHE A 109 12.81 -6.31 5.29
C PHE A 109 11.75 -6.65 4.25
N ARG A 110 12.03 -7.64 3.42
CA ARG A 110 11.09 -8.20 2.46
C ARG A 110 10.83 -9.65 2.80
N VAL A 111 9.58 -10.02 2.85
CA VAL A 111 9.13 -11.40 3.05
C VAL A 111 8.22 -11.81 1.90
N GLU A 112 8.45 -13.00 1.37
CA GLU A 112 7.57 -13.63 0.38
C GLU A 112 6.54 -14.49 1.13
N PRO A 113 5.29 -14.05 1.24
CA PRO A 113 4.29 -14.86 1.91
C PRO A 113 3.85 -16.02 1.02
N HIS A 114 3.59 -17.14 1.64
CA HIS A 114 3.10 -18.33 0.95
C HIS A 114 1.64 -18.62 1.34
N ASN A 115 0.90 -19.22 0.41
CA ASN A 115 -0.47 -19.67 0.65
C ASN A 115 -1.45 -18.56 1.07
N LEU A 116 -1.25 -17.35 0.56
CA LEU A 116 -2.13 -16.19 0.82
C LEU A 116 -2.78 -15.68 -0.45
N GLU A 117 -4.05 -15.32 -0.32
CA GLU A 117 -4.83 -14.51 -1.25
C GLU A 117 -5.32 -13.25 -0.56
N VAL A 118 -5.59 -12.23 -1.33
CA VAL A 118 -6.13 -10.96 -0.88
C VAL A 118 -7.50 -10.74 -1.52
N VAL A 119 -8.51 -10.47 -0.71
CA VAL A 119 -9.79 -9.93 -1.18
C VAL A 119 -9.76 -8.44 -1.01
N LEU A 120 -9.89 -7.70 -2.10
CA LEU A 120 -9.96 -6.24 -2.11
C LEU A 120 -11.43 -5.79 -2.14
N PHE A 121 -11.73 -4.81 -1.31
CA PHE A 121 -13.02 -4.13 -1.24
C PHE A 121 -12.77 -2.68 -1.68
N LEU A 122 -12.85 -2.44 -2.99
CA LEU A 122 -12.48 -1.18 -3.62
C LEU A 122 -13.64 -0.20 -3.56
N SER A 123 -13.43 0.95 -2.94
CA SER A 123 -14.43 2.01 -2.93
C SER A 123 -14.68 2.56 -4.33
N LYS A 124 -15.95 2.61 -4.76
CA LYS A 124 -16.35 3.28 -6.00
C LYS A 124 -16.39 4.80 -5.86
N SER A 125 -16.41 5.31 -4.63
CA SER A 125 -16.35 6.73 -4.34
C SER A 125 -14.94 7.26 -4.58
N ARG A 126 -14.70 7.83 -5.75
CA ARG A 126 -13.40 8.40 -6.13
C ARG A 126 -13.21 9.79 -5.47
N GLY A 127 -12.20 9.91 -4.65
CA GLY A 127 -11.74 11.21 -4.15
C GLY A 127 -12.50 11.77 -2.93
N ALA A 128 -13.35 10.99 -2.27
CA ALA A 128 -14.09 11.44 -1.10
C ALA A 128 -13.17 11.90 0.05
N MET A 129 -12.03 11.21 0.25
CA MET A 129 -11.04 11.58 1.28
C MET A 129 -9.63 11.46 0.70
N LYS A 130 -8.95 12.60 0.54
CA LYS A 130 -7.53 12.59 0.15
C LYS A 130 -6.69 12.01 1.29
N THR A 131 -5.62 11.29 0.97
CA THR A 131 -4.64 10.73 1.93
C THR A 131 -4.22 11.77 2.98
N ARG A 132 -4.04 13.02 2.58
CA ARG A 132 -3.71 14.13 3.48
C ARG A 132 -4.78 14.37 4.55
N SER A 133 -6.06 14.34 4.18
CA SER A 133 -7.16 14.53 5.14
C SER A 133 -7.25 13.37 6.14
N MET A 134 -7.02 12.12 5.67
CA MET A 134 -7.02 10.92 6.52
C MET A 134 -5.82 10.85 7.49
N ARG A 135 -4.79 11.67 7.28
CA ARG A 135 -3.70 11.84 8.23
C ARG A 135 -4.01 12.90 9.28
N GLN A 136 -4.69 13.97 8.89
CA GLN A 136 -5.04 15.06 9.80
C GLN A 136 -5.98 14.64 10.91
N VAL A 137 -6.78 13.58 10.71
CA VAL A 137 -7.68 13.04 11.76
C VAL A 137 -6.96 12.16 12.79
N LEU A 138 -5.72 11.75 12.52
CA LEU A 138 -4.94 10.94 13.46
C LEU A 138 -4.41 11.81 14.62
N PRO A 139 -4.32 11.26 15.84
CA PRO A 139 -3.79 11.98 17.00
C PRO A 139 -2.30 12.27 16.81
N ARG A 140 -1.85 13.40 17.33
CA ARG A 140 -0.43 13.80 17.30
C ARG A 140 0.45 13.07 18.32
N GLY A 141 -0.15 12.38 19.25
CA GLY A 141 0.53 11.59 20.28
C GLY A 141 -0.36 10.47 20.76
N ILE A 142 0.26 9.43 21.26
CA ILE A 142 -0.39 8.27 21.88
C ILE A 142 0.27 8.02 23.23
N ASP A 143 -0.45 7.42 24.16
CA ASP A 143 0.10 7.08 25.46
C ASP A 143 1.08 5.90 25.39
N LEU A 144 1.88 5.76 26.44
CA LEU A 144 2.92 4.74 26.51
C LEU A 144 2.33 3.32 26.48
N SER A 145 1.19 3.08 27.12
CA SER A 145 0.59 1.74 27.18
C SER A 145 0.11 1.31 25.80
N THR A 146 -0.49 2.20 25.04
CA THR A 146 -0.87 1.99 23.64
C THR A 146 0.36 1.73 22.77
N THR A 147 1.47 2.47 22.98
CA THR A 147 2.72 2.26 22.26
C THR A 147 3.30 0.86 22.53
N VAL A 148 3.31 0.42 23.80
CA VAL A 148 3.79 -0.92 24.19
C VAL A 148 2.94 -2.01 23.54
N TYR A 149 1.62 -1.86 23.53
CA TYR A 149 0.72 -2.82 22.89
C TYR A 149 0.96 -2.90 21.37
N TRP A 150 1.19 -1.77 20.71
CA TRP A 150 1.49 -1.76 19.28
C TRP A 150 2.83 -2.39 18.94
N ASN A 151 3.85 -2.18 19.78
CA ASN A 151 5.13 -2.87 19.62
C ASN A 151 4.94 -4.40 19.71
N TRP A 152 4.06 -4.86 20.59
CA TRP A 152 3.69 -6.29 20.65
C TRP A 152 2.99 -6.74 19.36
N THR A 153 2.00 -6.00 18.86
CA THR A 153 1.25 -6.33 17.63
C THR A 153 2.19 -6.38 16.42
N VAL A 154 3.10 -5.41 16.28
CA VAL A 154 4.10 -5.40 15.20
C VAL A 154 5.08 -6.58 15.33
N SER A 155 5.49 -6.91 16.55
CA SER A 155 6.36 -8.07 16.81
C SER A 155 5.64 -9.38 16.47
N LYS A 156 4.36 -9.53 16.86
CA LYS A 156 3.49 -10.66 16.49
C LYS A 156 3.36 -10.79 14.97
N PHE A 157 3.10 -9.67 14.28
CA PHE A 157 3.02 -9.61 12.82
C PHE A 157 4.33 -10.08 12.17
N THR A 158 5.47 -9.55 12.61
CA THR A 158 6.78 -9.87 12.04
C THR A 158 7.13 -11.35 12.27
N ARG A 159 6.92 -11.86 13.49
CA ARG A 159 7.12 -13.27 13.81
C ARG A 159 6.24 -14.17 12.92
N ALA A 160 4.96 -13.83 12.82
CA ALA A 160 4.00 -14.60 12.03
C ALA A 160 4.37 -14.66 10.54
N LEU A 161 4.92 -13.57 9.99
CA LEU A 161 5.44 -13.55 8.62
C LEU A 161 6.65 -14.48 8.45
N ILE A 162 7.61 -14.44 9.37
CA ILE A 162 8.85 -15.25 9.30
C ILE A 162 8.52 -16.74 9.46
N GLU A 163 7.62 -17.08 10.39
CA GLU A 163 7.23 -18.46 10.69
C GLU A 163 6.14 -19.00 9.75
N ASN A 164 5.61 -18.17 8.84
CA ASN A 164 4.45 -18.49 8.00
C ASN A 164 3.23 -18.93 8.82
N ASP A 165 3.06 -18.32 10.01
CA ASP A 165 1.89 -18.52 10.87
C ASP A 165 0.73 -17.63 10.39
N LEU A 166 -0.01 -18.16 9.42
CA LEU A 166 -1.09 -17.41 8.76
C LEU A 166 -2.20 -16.97 9.72
N LYS A 167 -2.44 -17.74 10.80
CA LYS A 167 -3.44 -17.39 11.81
C LYS A 167 -3.02 -16.16 12.61
N SER A 168 -1.83 -16.19 13.20
CA SER A 168 -1.29 -15.05 13.95
C SER A 168 -1.09 -13.83 13.08
N LEU A 169 -0.73 -14.01 11.78
CA LEU A 169 -0.64 -12.94 10.80
C LEU A 169 -1.99 -12.24 10.62
N GLY A 170 -3.06 -13.01 10.40
CA GLY A 170 -4.41 -12.48 10.24
C GLY A 170 -4.92 -11.75 11.48
N GLU A 171 -4.67 -12.32 12.66
CA GLU A 171 -4.99 -11.68 13.93
C GLU A 171 -4.26 -10.34 14.07
N ALA A 172 -2.94 -10.30 13.83
CA ALA A 172 -2.16 -9.07 13.93
C ALA A 172 -2.62 -7.99 12.93
N ILE A 173 -2.98 -8.37 11.70
CA ILE A 173 -3.57 -7.46 10.70
C ILE A 173 -4.90 -6.90 11.20
N SER A 174 -5.73 -7.72 11.84
CA SER A 174 -7.03 -7.31 12.34
C SER A 174 -6.97 -6.45 13.61
N GLU A 175 -5.82 -6.41 14.27
CA GLU A 175 -5.54 -5.56 15.44
C GLU A 175 -5.06 -4.17 14.97
N GLY A 176 -5.84 -3.48 14.15
CA GLY A 176 -5.45 -2.19 13.52
C GLY A 176 -5.35 -0.98 14.47
N GLY A 177 -5.75 -1.16 15.72
CA GLY A 177 -5.62 -0.19 16.80
C GLY A 177 -6.26 1.16 16.51
N ILE A 178 -5.72 2.21 17.13
CA ILE A 178 -6.28 3.56 17.06
C ILE A 178 -6.38 4.13 15.63
N VAL A 179 -5.48 3.72 14.74
CA VAL A 179 -5.51 4.18 13.34
C VAL A 179 -6.73 3.60 12.63
N GLU A 180 -7.01 2.31 12.84
CA GLU A 180 -8.19 1.64 12.30
C GLU A 180 -9.46 2.26 12.91
N GLU A 181 -9.54 2.37 14.22
CA GLU A 181 -10.72 2.91 14.92
C GLU A 181 -11.10 4.31 14.43
N ILE A 182 -10.12 5.17 14.18
CA ILE A 182 -10.35 6.52 13.70
C ILE A 182 -10.75 6.51 12.23
N ARG A 183 -10.03 5.79 11.38
CA ARG A 183 -10.28 5.77 9.93
C ARG A 183 -11.55 5.03 9.57
N ALA A 184 -11.92 3.98 10.30
CA ALA A 184 -13.14 3.22 10.09
C ALA A 184 -14.40 4.09 10.12
N ARG A 185 -14.40 5.20 10.88
CA ARG A 185 -15.52 6.17 10.92
C ARG A 185 -15.79 6.86 9.59
N TYR A 186 -14.84 6.81 8.67
CA TYR A 186 -14.91 7.42 7.34
C TYR A 186 -15.04 6.38 6.22
N VAL A 187 -15.28 5.11 6.59
CA VAL A 187 -15.47 4.00 5.65
C VAL A 187 -16.84 3.39 5.89
N ASP A 188 -17.69 3.46 4.88
CA ASP A 188 -19.07 2.98 4.98
C ASP A 188 -19.11 1.49 5.35
N SER A 189 -19.91 1.16 6.35
CA SER A 189 -20.15 -0.20 6.86
C SER A 189 -18.87 -1.00 7.19
N TYR A 190 -17.80 -0.29 7.61
CA TYR A 190 -16.50 -0.93 7.87
C TYR A 190 -16.59 -2.13 8.81
N TRP A 191 -17.20 -1.95 9.98
CA TRP A 191 -17.23 -2.98 11.02
C TRP A 191 -18.12 -4.16 10.65
N GLU A 192 -19.21 -3.91 9.93
CA GLU A 192 -20.10 -4.94 9.42
C GLU A 192 -19.41 -5.79 8.35
N ILE A 193 -18.67 -5.14 7.45
CA ILE A 193 -17.91 -5.83 6.40
C ILE A 193 -16.77 -6.63 7.02
N LYS A 194 -16.02 -6.06 7.97
CA LYS A 194 -14.96 -6.74 8.71
C LYS A 194 -15.50 -8.01 9.39
N LYS A 195 -16.61 -7.87 10.11
CA LYS A 195 -17.26 -9.00 10.76
C LYS A 195 -17.68 -10.08 9.76
N ALA A 196 -18.37 -9.68 8.68
CA ALA A 196 -18.81 -10.61 7.65
C ALA A 196 -17.64 -11.34 6.99
N ALA A 197 -16.54 -10.65 6.67
CA ALA A 197 -15.35 -11.24 6.07
C ALA A 197 -14.68 -12.26 7.01
N LEU A 198 -14.47 -11.91 8.28
CA LEU A 198 -13.84 -12.80 9.27
C LEU A 198 -14.70 -14.04 9.55
N GLU A 199 -16.02 -13.88 9.71
CA GLU A 199 -16.95 -15.02 9.89
C GLU A 199 -17.05 -15.91 8.65
N SER A 200 -16.70 -15.39 7.46
CA SER A 200 -16.68 -16.14 6.21
C SER A 200 -15.37 -16.88 5.95
N GLY A 201 -14.39 -16.72 6.84
CA GLY A 201 -13.11 -17.44 6.80
C GLY A 201 -11.91 -16.61 6.37
N ALA A 202 -12.03 -15.27 6.31
CA ALA A 202 -10.85 -14.42 6.22
C ALA A 202 -9.97 -14.58 7.46
N LEU A 203 -8.67 -14.61 7.28
CA LEU A 203 -7.69 -14.70 8.36
C LEU A 203 -7.52 -13.35 9.07
N GLY A 204 -7.60 -12.27 8.32
CA GLY A 204 -7.48 -10.90 8.82
C GLY A 204 -8.15 -9.90 7.89
N PHE A 205 -8.45 -8.71 8.43
CA PHE A 205 -9.12 -7.65 7.69
C PHE A 205 -8.68 -6.28 8.21
N ASN A 206 -8.44 -5.34 7.30
CA ASN A 206 -8.13 -3.96 7.67
C ASN A 206 -8.41 -2.97 6.51
N ILE A 207 -8.25 -1.68 6.81
CA ILE A 207 -8.27 -0.60 5.83
C ILE A 207 -6.99 -0.67 4.98
N SER A 208 -7.13 -0.46 3.68
CA SER A 208 -6.00 -0.38 2.77
C SER A 208 -5.40 1.04 2.78
N GLY A 209 -4.19 1.18 3.29
CA GLY A 209 -3.49 2.47 3.38
C GLY A 209 -4.30 3.51 4.15
N ALA A 210 -4.59 4.64 3.52
CA ALA A 210 -5.43 5.68 4.10
C ALA A 210 -6.94 5.42 3.96
N GLY A 211 -7.34 4.37 3.25
CA GLY A 211 -8.72 4.10 2.87
C GLY A 211 -9.16 4.92 1.64
N PRO A 212 -10.44 4.89 1.29
CA PRO A 212 -11.53 4.15 1.93
C PRO A 212 -11.64 2.66 1.54
N SER A 213 -10.78 2.14 0.67
CA SER A 213 -10.78 0.71 0.36
C SER A 213 -10.28 -0.12 1.54
N MET A 214 -10.69 -1.37 1.56
CA MET A 214 -10.35 -2.34 2.59
C MET A 214 -9.78 -3.61 1.95
N PHE A 215 -9.14 -4.42 2.75
CA PHE A 215 -8.66 -5.72 2.29
C PHE A 215 -8.88 -6.79 3.36
N ALA A 216 -9.07 -8.01 2.91
CA ALA A 216 -8.98 -9.20 3.73
C ALA A 216 -7.86 -10.09 3.21
N ILE A 217 -7.15 -10.75 4.12
CA ILE A 217 -6.24 -11.84 3.75
C ILE A 217 -6.91 -13.19 3.99
N CYS A 218 -6.71 -14.11 3.07
CA CYS A 218 -7.29 -15.45 3.08
C CYS A 218 -6.20 -16.49 2.79
N ARG A 219 -6.44 -17.75 3.15
CA ARG A 219 -5.64 -18.85 2.59
C ARG A 219 -5.90 -18.94 1.09
N SER A 220 -4.89 -19.32 0.32
CA SER A 220 -5.03 -19.55 -1.12
C SER A 220 -6.20 -20.47 -1.42
N GLY A 221 -7.02 -20.08 -2.41
CA GLY A 221 -8.25 -20.78 -2.80
C GLY A 221 -9.48 -20.44 -1.97
N GLN A 222 -9.37 -19.61 -0.91
CA GLN A 222 -10.50 -19.24 -0.04
C GLN A 222 -11.06 -17.84 -0.31
N GLY A 223 -10.34 -17.01 -1.06
CA GLY A 223 -10.73 -15.62 -1.29
C GLY A 223 -12.10 -15.48 -1.97
N HIS A 224 -12.39 -16.28 -2.98
CA HIS A 224 -13.70 -16.26 -3.65
C HIS A 224 -14.86 -16.64 -2.72
N ARG A 225 -14.65 -17.57 -1.81
CA ARG A 225 -15.66 -17.92 -0.80
C ARG A 225 -15.97 -16.74 0.09
N VAL A 226 -14.95 -16.06 0.62
CA VAL A 226 -15.11 -14.87 1.47
C VAL A 226 -15.83 -13.77 0.70
N LEU A 227 -15.42 -13.51 -0.53
CA LEU A 227 -16.03 -12.51 -1.41
C LEU A 227 -17.53 -12.77 -1.61
N LEU A 228 -17.90 -14.00 -1.99
CA LEU A 228 -19.29 -14.38 -2.26
C LEU A 228 -20.16 -14.32 -1.00
N GLU A 229 -19.63 -14.74 0.15
CA GLU A 229 -20.34 -14.69 1.42
C GLU A 229 -20.60 -13.25 1.89
N VAL A 230 -19.63 -12.36 1.73
CA VAL A 230 -19.84 -10.93 2.04
C VAL A 230 -20.92 -10.33 1.12
N LYS A 231 -20.85 -10.60 -0.20
CA LYS A 231 -21.88 -10.16 -1.14
C LYS A 231 -23.28 -10.69 -0.78
N ARG A 232 -23.37 -11.95 -0.38
CA ARG A 232 -24.63 -12.58 0.00
C ARG A 232 -25.25 -11.95 1.26
N ARG A 233 -24.41 -11.53 2.21
CA ARG A 233 -24.86 -10.96 3.49
C ARG A 233 -25.18 -9.47 3.41
N MET A 234 -24.56 -8.77 2.48
CA MET A 234 -24.60 -7.31 2.42
C MET A 234 -24.69 -6.83 0.99
N ASN A 235 -25.50 -5.79 0.74
CA ASN A 235 -25.59 -5.16 -0.57
C ASN A 235 -24.43 -4.18 -0.81
N VAL A 236 -23.19 -4.69 -0.75
CA VAL A 236 -21.97 -3.84 -0.85
C VAL A 236 -21.65 -3.43 -2.29
N GLU A 237 -22.21 -4.11 -3.30
CA GLU A 237 -21.89 -3.86 -4.72
C GLU A 237 -22.37 -2.50 -5.23
N GLU A 238 -23.24 -1.82 -4.50
CA GLU A 238 -23.66 -0.45 -4.84
C GLU A 238 -22.49 0.55 -4.68
N TYR A 239 -21.63 0.36 -3.68
CA TYR A 239 -20.56 1.31 -3.33
C TYR A 239 -19.14 0.71 -3.31
N LEU A 240 -19.03 -0.62 -3.45
CA LEU A 240 -17.74 -1.33 -3.54
C LEU A 240 -17.66 -2.17 -4.81
N GLU A 241 -16.46 -2.27 -5.34
CA GLU A 241 -16.04 -3.31 -6.27
C GLU A 241 -15.20 -4.33 -5.49
N LEU A 242 -15.50 -5.62 -5.64
CA LEU A 242 -14.81 -6.68 -4.93
C LEU A 242 -14.04 -7.55 -5.91
N LEU A 243 -12.79 -7.81 -5.60
CA LEU A 243 -11.97 -8.72 -6.40
C LEU A 243 -11.05 -9.56 -5.50
N VAL A 244 -10.70 -10.75 -5.99
CA VAL A 244 -9.67 -11.60 -5.38
C VAL A 244 -8.40 -11.44 -6.19
N THR A 245 -7.27 -11.30 -5.51
CA THR A 245 -5.95 -11.18 -6.12
C THR A 245 -4.90 -11.89 -5.28
N SER A 246 -3.72 -12.07 -5.85
CA SER A 246 -2.54 -12.57 -5.15
C SER A 246 -1.59 -11.43 -4.81
N ILE A 247 -0.65 -11.70 -3.91
CA ILE A 247 0.47 -10.79 -3.66
C ILE A 247 1.48 -10.96 -4.79
N ASP A 248 1.80 -9.87 -5.50
CA ASP A 248 2.89 -9.88 -6.50
C ASP A 248 4.24 -10.00 -5.79
N LEU A 249 5.03 -10.98 -6.19
CA LEU A 249 6.35 -11.26 -5.61
C LEU A 249 7.51 -10.62 -6.37
N HIS A 250 7.25 -10.00 -7.52
CA HIS A 250 8.31 -9.50 -8.40
C HIS A 250 8.52 -7.99 -8.31
N GLY A 251 7.49 -7.24 -7.96
CA GLY A 251 7.54 -5.77 -7.90
C GLY A 251 7.72 -5.11 -9.28
N ALA A 252 8.33 -3.93 -9.28
CA ALA A 252 8.57 -3.18 -10.50
C ALA A 252 9.64 -3.86 -11.37
N ARG A 253 9.34 -4.01 -12.66
CA ARG A 253 10.22 -4.65 -13.65
C ARG A 253 10.08 -4.03 -15.00
N VAL A 254 11.15 -4.09 -15.79
CA VAL A 254 11.13 -3.76 -17.22
C VAL A 254 10.55 -4.95 -17.99
N LEU A 255 9.61 -4.67 -18.87
CA LEU A 255 9.07 -5.67 -19.79
C LEU A 255 9.84 -5.58 -21.09
N SER A 256 10.40 -6.69 -21.53
CA SER A 256 11.07 -6.85 -22.83
C SER A 256 10.07 -7.13 -23.94
#